data_01980534e8be887d3b9705f2e36a4e19
#
_entry.id   01980534e8be887d3b9705f2e36a4e19
#
_cell.length_a   1.000
_cell.length_b   1.000
_cell.length_c   1.000
_cell.angle_alpha   90.00
_cell.angle_beta   90.00
_cell.angle_gamma   90.00
#
_symmetry.space_group_name_H-M   'P 1'
#
loop_
_entity.id
_entity.type
_entity.pdbx_description
1 polymer ?
#
loop_
_entity_poly.entity_id
_entity_poly.type
_entity_poly.pdbx_seq_one_letter_code
_entity_poly.pdbx_strand_id
1 'polypeptide(L)'
;MTDKAEIDPRTRVELEAAAYRRLVAHLRERTDVQNIDLMNLAGFCRNCLANWYREAAEDRSLPLTKDEAREVVYGMPYAEWQERYQTEASPEAKEAFARGGAHATKDSS
;
A
#
# COMPACT_ATOMS: atom_id res chain seq x y z
N MET A 1 11.20 -11.06 -28.11
CA MET A 1 10.87 -10.25 -26.98
C MET A 1 10.69 -8.80 -27.36
N THR A 2 9.66 -8.19 -26.83
CA THR A 2 9.38 -6.83 -27.20
C THR A 2 10.41 -5.88 -26.62
N ASP A 3 10.87 -5.00 -27.44
CA ASP A 3 11.82 -3.99 -27.04
C ASP A 3 11.09 -2.96 -26.19
N LYS A 4 11.60 -2.71 -24.99
CA LYS A 4 10.98 -1.74 -24.10
C LYS A 4 10.95 -0.35 -24.73
N ALA A 5 11.90 -0.06 -25.59
CA ALA A 5 11.96 1.24 -26.23
C ALA A 5 10.77 1.51 -27.12
N GLU A 6 10.05 0.46 -27.48
CA GLU A 6 8.90 0.63 -28.34
C GLU A 6 7.64 1.01 -27.58
N ILE A 7 7.70 1.01 -26.25
CA ILE A 7 6.54 1.37 -25.46
C ILE A 7 6.52 2.89 -25.28
N ASP A 8 5.48 3.49 -25.83
CA ASP A 8 5.26 4.92 -25.72
C ASP A 8 5.15 5.33 -24.25
N PRO A 9 5.70 6.48 -23.85
CA PRO A 9 5.60 6.89 -22.43
C PRO A 9 4.18 6.95 -21.90
N ARG A 10 3.22 7.37 -22.70
CA ARG A 10 1.83 7.39 -22.26
C ARG A 10 1.33 5.98 -22.00
N THR A 11 1.66 5.05 -22.90
CA THR A 11 1.26 3.67 -22.73
C THR A 11 1.91 3.07 -21.48
N ARG A 12 3.16 3.42 -21.22
CA ARG A 12 3.84 2.96 -20.03
C ARG A 12 3.10 3.39 -18.76
N VAL A 13 2.68 4.65 -18.72
CA VAL A 13 1.93 5.15 -17.57
C VAL A 13 0.63 4.36 -17.40
N GLU A 14 -0.03 4.07 -18.51
CA GLU A 14 -1.27 3.31 -18.46
C GLU A 14 -1.04 1.90 -17.93
N LEU A 15 0.05 1.27 -18.35
CA LEU A 15 0.38 -0.06 -17.85
C LEU A 15 0.68 -0.03 -16.37
N GLU A 16 1.42 0.97 -15.93
CA GLU A 16 1.75 1.12 -14.52
C GLU A 16 0.49 1.36 -13.71
N ALA A 17 -0.42 2.18 -14.22
CA ALA A 17 -1.67 2.43 -13.53
C ALA A 17 -2.52 1.17 -13.44
N ALA A 18 -2.55 0.41 -14.53
CA ALA A 18 -3.32 -0.84 -14.56
C ALA A 18 -2.77 -1.84 -13.54
N ALA A 19 -1.45 -1.96 -13.48
CA ALA A 19 -0.82 -2.87 -12.53
C ALA A 19 -1.08 -2.43 -11.09
N TYR A 20 -0.99 -1.13 -10.84
CA TYR A 20 -1.27 -0.60 -9.52
C TYR A 20 -2.71 -0.89 -9.11
N ARG A 21 -3.65 -0.67 -10.02
CA ARG A 21 -5.05 -0.93 -9.71
C ARG A 21 -5.29 -2.40 -9.39
N ARG A 22 -4.58 -3.27 -10.08
CA ARG A 22 -4.71 -4.70 -9.83
C ARG A 22 -4.14 -5.06 -8.46
N LEU A 23 -3.01 -4.46 -8.10
CA LEU A 23 -2.43 -4.67 -6.78
C LEU A 23 -3.41 -4.22 -5.69
N VAL A 24 -3.99 -3.04 -5.86
CA VAL A 24 -4.94 -2.51 -4.89
C VAL A 24 -6.15 -3.44 -4.77
N ALA A 25 -6.68 -3.88 -5.91
CA ALA A 25 -7.82 -4.80 -5.90
C ALA A 25 -7.48 -6.09 -5.17
N HIS A 26 -6.27 -6.60 -5.40
CA HIS A 26 -5.83 -7.82 -4.75
C HIS A 26 -5.73 -7.63 -3.23
N LEU A 27 -5.15 -6.52 -2.80
CA LEU A 27 -5.03 -6.25 -1.37
C LEU A 27 -6.39 -6.09 -0.70
N ARG A 28 -7.36 -5.53 -1.43
CA ARG A 28 -8.71 -5.39 -0.89
C ARG A 28 -9.37 -6.75 -0.70
N GLU A 29 -9.06 -7.71 -1.56
CA GLU A 29 -9.61 -9.05 -1.43
C GLU A 29 -8.97 -9.83 -0.30
N ARG A 30 -7.72 -9.53 0.01
CA ARG A 30 -6.98 -10.28 1.01
C ARG A 30 -7.08 -9.63 2.38
N THR A 31 -8.31 -9.50 2.86
CA THR A 31 -8.53 -8.92 4.19
C THR A 31 -8.01 -9.83 5.31
N ASP A 32 -7.69 -11.06 4.98
CA ASP A 32 -7.09 -12.00 5.93
C ASP A 32 -5.64 -11.69 6.23
N VAL A 33 -4.98 -10.90 5.35
CA VAL A 33 -3.57 -10.56 5.54
C VAL A 33 -3.48 -9.24 6.29
N GLN A 34 -2.86 -9.27 7.45
CA GLN A 34 -2.72 -8.09 8.29
C GLN A 34 -1.57 -7.23 7.80
N ASN A 35 -1.65 -5.94 8.11
CA ASN A 35 -0.58 -5.02 7.70
C ASN A 35 0.75 -5.41 8.33
N ILE A 36 0.75 -5.90 9.56
CA ILE A 36 2.00 -6.31 10.18
C ILE A 36 2.60 -7.50 9.45
N ASP A 37 1.77 -8.38 8.90
CA ASP A 37 2.25 -9.51 8.11
C ASP A 37 2.94 -9.03 6.84
N LEU A 38 2.34 -8.06 6.17
CA LEU A 38 2.94 -7.49 4.98
C LEU A 38 4.27 -6.81 5.30
N MET A 39 4.31 -6.05 6.38
CA MET A 39 5.55 -5.38 6.78
C MET A 39 6.66 -6.39 7.05
N ASN A 40 6.33 -7.46 7.76
CA ASN A 40 7.32 -8.46 8.09
C ASN A 40 7.81 -9.23 6.87
N LEU A 41 6.91 -9.48 5.94
CA LEU A 41 7.23 -10.28 4.77
C LEU A 41 7.85 -9.46 3.66
N ALA A 42 7.31 -8.30 3.38
CA ALA A 42 7.65 -7.55 2.19
C ALA A 42 8.19 -6.15 2.46
N GLY A 43 8.17 -5.70 3.70
CA GLY A 43 8.72 -4.40 4.03
C GLY A 43 7.81 -3.23 3.73
N PHE A 44 6.56 -3.49 3.41
CA PHE A 44 5.57 -2.43 3.21
C PHE A 44 4.21 -2.95 3.60
N CYS A 45 3.26 -2.05 3.77
CA CYS A 45 1.89 -2.46 4.06
C CYS A 45 0.94 -1.53 3.30
N ARG A 46 -0.35 -1.73 3.53
CA ARG A 46 -1.36 -0.90 2.85
C ARG A 46 -1.19 0.58 3.17
N ASN A 47 -0.79 0.88 4.39
CA ASN A 47 -0.57 2.28 4.78
C ASN A 47 0.62 2.88 4.06
N CYS A 48 1.66 2.10 3.84
CA CYS A 48 2.81 2.58 3.07
C CYS A 48 2.40 2.90 1.64
N LEU A 49 1.61 2.03 1.05
CA LEU A 49 1.13 2.24 -0.31
C LEU A 49 0.27 3.50 -0.39
N ALA A 50 -0.59 3.70 0.60
CA ALA A 50 -1.41 4.90 0.67
C ALA A 50 -0.54 6.16 0.80
N ASN A 51 0.52 6.07 1.59
CA ASN A 51 1.44 7.19 1.72
C ASN A 51 2.12 7.54 0.42
N TRP A 52 2.56 6.53 -0.32
CA TRP A 52 3.19 6.77 -1.62
C TRP A 52 2.23 7.44 -2.57
N TYR A 53 0.97 7.04 -2.53
CA TYR A 53 -0.07 7.63 -3.36
C TYR A 53 -0.27 9.10 -2.98
N ARG A 54 -0.32 9.38 -1.69
CA ARG A 54 -0.48 10.76 -1.22
C ARG A 54 0.73 11.62 -1.61
N GLU A 55 1.92 11.05 -1.49
CA GLU A 55 3.13 11.78 -1.87
C GLU A 55 3.14 12.11 -3.36
N ALA A 56 2.67 11.18 -4.18
CA ALA A 56 2.58 11.44 -5.61
C ALA A 56 1.60 12.56 -5.89
N ALA A 57 0.50 12.62 -5.14
CA ALA A 57 -0.45 13.72 -5.29
C ALA A 57 0.19 15.03 -4.84
N GLU A 58 0.92 14.99 -3.76
CA GLU A 58 1.59 16.18 -3.23
C GLU A 58 2.59 16.74 -4.23
N ASP A 59 3.34 15.87 -4.89
CA ASP A 59 4.29 16.29 -5.92
C ASP A 59 3.60 17.01 -7.06
N ARG A 60 2.32 16.79 -7.24
CA ARG A 60 1.54 17.43 -8.29
C ARG A 60 0.64 18.54 -7.75
N SER A 61 0.89 18.94 -6.51
CA SER A 61 0.14 20.00 -5.84
C SER A 61 -1.35 19.67 -5.71
N LEU A 62 -1.67 18.40 -5.55
CA LEU A 62 -3.04 17.97 -5.32
C LEU A 62 -3.24 17.76 -3.83
N PRO A 63 -4.22 18.44 -3.21
CA PRO A 63 -4.42 18.32 -1.76
C PRO A 63 -5.19 17.07 -1.42
N LEU A 64 -4.46 16.01 -1.16
CA LEU A 64 -5.05 14.72 -0.79
C LEU A 64 -4.67 14.43 0.66
N THR A 65 -5.67 14.20 1.50
CA THR A 65 -5.39 13.91 2.90
C THR A 65 -4.96 12.46 3.07
N LYS A 66 -4.35 12.18 4.22
CA LYS A 66 -3.93 10.84 4.54
C LYS A 66 -5.13 9.87 4.54
N ASP A 67 -6.24 10.29 5.12
CA ASP A 67 -7.44 9.45 5.16
C ASP A 67 -7.99 9.17 3.77
N GLU A 68 -7.99 10.19 2.92
CA GLU A 68 -8.44 10.00 1.54
C GLU A 68 -7.56 9.01 0.80
N ALA A 69 -6.25 9.11 1.00
CA ALA A 69 -5.32 8.20 0.35
C ALA A 69 -5.52 6.77 0.84
N ARG A 70 -5.75 6.61 2.15
CA ARG A 70 -6.00 5.28 2.70
C ARG A 70 -7.28 4.68 2.14
N GLU A 71 -8.30 5.50 1.96
CA GLU A 71 -9.56 5.00 1.43
C GLU A 71 -9.38 4.47 0.01
N VAL A 72 -8.49 5.08 -0.77
CA VAL A 72 -8.20 4.59 -2.11
C VAL A 72 -7.66 3.16 -2.04
N VAL A 73 -6.78 2.90 -1.10
CA VAL A 73 -6.14 1.58 -1.02
C VAL A 73 -7.07 0.56 -0.36
N TYR A 74 -7.75 0.95 0.70
CA TYR A 74 -8.60 0.01 1.44
C TYR A 74 -9.97 -0.20 0.81
N GLY A 75 -10.45 0.78 0.03
CA GLY A 75 -11.79 0.70 -0.53
C GLY A 75 -12.88 1.05 0.47
N MET A 76 -12.49 1.54 1.63
CA MET A 76 -13.40 1.97 2.68
C MET A 76 -12.60 2.82 3.66
N PRO A 77 -13.25 3.56 4.55
CA PRO A 77 -12.50 4.32 5.56
C PRO A 77 -11.62 3.39 6.38
N TYR A 78 -10.42 3.86 6.68
CA TYR A 78 -9.45 3.04 7.38
C TYR A 78 -9.97 2.56 8.74
N ALA A 79 -10.68 3.42 9.45
CA ALA A 79 -11.23 3.03 10.75
C ALA A 79 -12.20 1.87 10.61
N GLU A 80 -12.98 1.87 9.54
CA GLU A 80 -13.91 0.78 9.29
C GLU A 80 -13.17 -0.51 8.98
N TRP A 81 -12.09 -0.42 8.20
CA TRP A 81 -11.28 -1.60 7.90
C TRP A 81 -10.67 -2.19 9.17
N GLN A 82 -10.19 -1.31 10.04
CA GLN A 82 -9.62 -1.77 11.31
C GLN A 82 -10.66 -2.50 12.15
N GLU A 83 -11.85 -1.94 12.19
CA GLU A 83 -12.92 -2.54 12.99
C GLU A 83 -13.32 -3.90 12.45
N ARG A 84 -13.37 -4.03 11.13
CA ARG A 84 -13.84 -5.27 10.51
C ARG A 84 -12.79 -6.36 10.42
N TYR A 85 -11.55 -5.97 10.15
CA TYR A 85 -10.55 -6.95 9.72
C TYR A 85 -9.29 -6.97 10.55
N GLN A 86 -8.94 -5.88 11.20
CA GLN A 86 -7.69 -5.86 11.93
C GLN A 86 -7.80 -6.66 13.21
N THR A 87 -6.82 -7.55 13.42
CA THR A 87 -6.79 -8.38 14.62
C THR A 87 -5.50 -8.08 15.36
N GLU A 88 -5.45 -8.53 16.60
CA GLU A 88 -4.25 -8.37 17.41
C GLU A 88 -3.14 -9.24 16.82
N ALA A 89 -1.95 -8.65 16.68
CA ALA A 89 -0.81 -9.39 16.15
C ALA A 89 -0.33 -10.43 17.15
N SER A 90 0.14 -11.56 16.64
CA SER A 90 0.72 -12.58 17.49
C SER A 90 2.03 -12.07 18.09
N PRO A 91 2.46 -12.66 19.21
CA PRO A 91 3.76 -12.29 19.77
C PRO A 91 4.90 -12.44 18.79
N GLU A 92 4.84 -13.49 17.98
CA GLU A 92 5.87 -13.73 16.96
C GLU A 92 5.88 -12.63 15.92
N ALA A 93 4.70 -12.18 15.47
CA ALA A 93 4.62 -11.12 14.48
C ALA A 93 5.13 -9.82 15.05
N LYS A 94 4.80 -9.52 16.30
CA LYS A 94 5.26 -8.31 16.94
C LYS A 94 6.78 -8.30 17.08
N GLU A 95 7.33 -9.43 17.44
CA GLU A 95 8.77 -9.55 17.60
C GLU A 95 9.49 -9.38 16.27
N ALA A 96 8.97 -10.01 15.22
CA ALA A 96 9.55 -9.87 13.90
C ALA A 96 9.52 -8.42 13.43
N PHE A 97 8.40 -7.73 13.70
CA PHE A 97 8.26 -6.34 13.34
C PHE A 97 9.28 -5.48 14.08
N ALA A 98 9.47 -5.74 15.37
CA ALA A 98 10.41 -4.99 16.17
C ALA A 98 11.85 -5.20 15.69
N ARG A 99 12.15 -6.41 15.19
CA ARG A 99 13.51 -6.72 14.76
C ARG A 99 13.87 -6.05 13.45
N GLY A 100 12.92 -5.90 12.54
CA GLY A 100 13.31 -5.44 11.23
C GLY A 100 12.28 -4.69 10.44
N GLY A 101 11.02 -5.02 10.63
CA GLY A 101 9.97 -4.45 9.79
C GLY A 101 9.89 -2.94 9.89
N ALA A 102 10.10 -2.41 11.07
CA ALA A 102 9.97 -0.98 11.28
C ALA A 102 11.04 -0.18 10.56
N HIS A 103 12.13 -0.79 10.25
CA HIS A 103 13.23 -0.08 9.60
C HIS A 103 12.98 0.14 8.12
N ALA A 104 12.11 -0.62 7.54
CA ALA A 104 11.92 -0.58 6.11
C ALA A 104 11.25 0.70 5.64
N THR A 105 10.47 1.33 6.50
CA THR A 105 9.71 2.50 6.07
C THR A 105 9.57 3.48 7.21
N LYS A 106 10.20 4.58 7.09
CA LYS A 106 9.96 5.66 8.04
C LYS A 106 8.72 6.45 7.66
N ASP A 107 8.16 6.16 6.52
CA ASP A 107 6.98 6.87 6.04
C ASP A 107 5.70 6.14 6.32
N SER A 108 5.81 4.94 6.81
CA SER A 108 4.61 4.19 7.05
C SER A 108 3.97 4.70 8.31
N SER A 109 2.91 4.94 8.44
CA SER A 109 2.20 5.29 9.65
C SER A 109 0.95 5.94 9.47
#